data_828aa0d934e1e89e02d0265c48d4cf35
#
_entry.id   828aa0d934e1e89e02d0265c48d4cf35
#
_cell.length_a   1.000
_cell.length_b   1.000
_cell.length_c   1.000
_cell.angle_alpha   90.00
_cell.angle_beta   90.00
_cell.angle_gamma   90.00
#
_symmetry.space_group_name_H-M   'P 1'
#
loop_
_entity.id
_entity.type
_entity.pdbx_description
1 polymer ?
#
loop_
_entity_poly.entity_id
_entity_poly.type
_entity_poly.pdbx_seq_one_letter_code
_entity_poly.pdbx_strand_id
1 'polypeptide(L)'
;MKIYFIVNPMSGQGKAYRTIEKKLEEADFEYEIYLTTASHDATRFVKEKCEEHAGETVRFIACGGDGTLNEVANGAVGFENAEISCCPCGSGNDFVKYYGGADRFSDPKTVATAPVQKIDLIKIGDKYSINVVHFGFDTQVLRTMLKVKHMKLIGGKNAYNTGVVSAVLTGMKNKGKLYADGELLNEDGKFLLCTAANCSHIGGKFYCAPKAENNDGMIDVCAVKPISRFRLMNLINAYEKGEHLDDPRFEKIVKYRRCKKFTVEAPDGFCISIDGELTALNKFTCEIVPAAISFAVPAVNAESKDAQKEELHT
;
A
#
# COMPACT_ATOMS: atom_id res chain seq x y z
N MET A 1 -19.28 6.79 20.17
CA MET A 1 -18.32 6.19 19.22
C MET A 1 -17.54 5.11 19.93
N LYS A 2 -17.48 3.91 19.36
CA LYS A 2 -16.65 2.80 19.85
C LYS A 2 -15.29 2.82 19.18
N ILE A 3 -14.22 2.49 19.90
CA ILE A 3 -12.84 2.50 19.37
C ILE A 3 -12.21 1.13 19.59
N TYR A 4 -11.72 0.52 18.50
CA TYR A 4 -11.03 -0.76 18.51
C TYR A 4 -9.61 -0.61 17.96
N PHE A 5 -8.62 -1.02 18.78
CA PHE A 5 -7.23 -1.17 18.31
C PHE A 5 -7.02 -2.61 17.86
N ILE A 6 -6.90 -2.81 16.56
CA ILE A 6 -6.71 -4.14 15.95
C ILE A 6 -5.21 -4.39 15.81
N VAL A 7 -4.66 -5.19 16.69
CA VAL A 7 -3.21 -5.41 16.80
C VAL A 7 -2.82 -6.75 16.18
N ASN A 8 -1.91 -6.70 15.21
CA ASN A 8 -1.23 -7.89 14.74
C ASN A 8 -0.05 -8.19 15.69
N PRO A 9 -0.11 -9.26 16.50
CA PRO A 9 0.90 -9.54 17.52
C PRO A 9 2.28 -9.85 16.93
N MET A 10 2.35 -10.26 15.66
CA MET A 10 3.62 -10.55 14.98
C MET A 10 4.30 -9.28 14.41
N SER A 11 3.60 -8.15 14.36
CA SER A 11 4.15 -6.87 13.89
C SER A 11 5.15 -6.28 14.90
N GLY A 12 6.03 -5.37 14.41
CA GLY A 12 7.03 -4.74 15.26
C GLY A 12 7.98 -5.74 15.93
N GLN A 13 8.32 -6.82 15.24
CA GLN A 13 9.14 -7.92 15.78
C GLN A 13 8.51 -8.59 17.03
N GLY A 14 7.19 -8.69 17.07
CA GLY A 14 6.43 -9.24 18.19
C GLY A 14 6.22 -8.27 19.37
N LYS A 15 6.50 -6.99 19.18
CA LYS A 15 6.39 -5.96 20.24
C LYS A 15 5.17 -5.04 20.08
N ALA A 16 4.44 -5.13 18.97
CA ALA A 16 3.35 -4.20 18.65
C ALA A 16 2.33 -4.10 19.79
N TYR A 17 1.85 -5.21 20.30
CA TYR A 17 0.87 -5.23 21.39
C TYR A 17 1.34 -4.44 22.63
N ARG A 18 2.52 -4.79 23.16
CA ARG A 18 3.07 -4.12 24.36
C ARG A 18 3.30 -2.63 24.13
N THR A 19 3.71 -2.25 22.91
CA THR A 19 3.94 -0.85 22.56
C THR A 19 2.63 -0.06 22.56
N ILE A 20 1.58 -0.62 21.96
CA ILE A 20 0.26 0.02 21.91
C ILE A 20 -0.37 0.06 23.31
N GLU A 21 -0.40 -1.06 24.03
CA GLU A 21 -0.91 -1.15 25.39
C GLU A 21 -0.30 -0.07 26.29
N LYS A 22 1.04 0.00 26.33
CA LYS A 22 1.75 1.02 27.13
C LYS A 22 1.39 2.46 26.75
N LYS A 23 1.22 2.76 25.48
CA LYS A 23 0.84 4.10 25.01
C LYS A 23 -0.61 4.47 25.35
N LEU A 24 -1.46 3.47 25.58
CA LEU A 24 -2.86 3.64 25.92
C LEU A 24 -3.14 3.63 27.44
N GLU A 25 -2.15 3.31 28.30
CA GLU A 25 -2.32 3.27 29.77
C GLU A 25 -2.95 4.55 30.37
N GLU A 26 -2.67 5.72 29.74
CA GLU A 26 -3.21 7.01 30.17
C GLU A 26 -4.25 7.58 29.19
N ALA A 27 -4.94 6.71 28.43
CA ALA A 27 -6.00 7.18 27.54
C ALA A 27 -7.23 7.62 28.35
N ASP A 28 -7.83 8.74 27.95
CA ASP A 28 -9.00 9.36 28.58
C ASP A 28 -10.32 9.03 27.84
N PHE A 29 -10.29 8.00 26.99
CA PHE A 29 -11.44 7.49 26.24
C PHE A 29 -11.57 5.98 26.37
N GLU A 30 -12.79 5.46 26.16
CA GLU A 30 -13.06 4.02 26.15
C GLU A 30 -12.55 3.39 24.85
N TYR A 31 -11.83 2.27 24.96
CA TYR A 31 -11.32 1.49 23.86
C TYR A 31 -11.28 0.01 24.15
N GLU A 32 -11.18 -0.80 23.10
CA GLU A 32 -10.91 -2.23 23.18
C GLU A 32 -9.69 -2.58 22.32
N ILE A 33 -8.87 -3.53 22.79
CA ILE A 33 -7.76 -4.09 22.02
C ILE A 33 -8.15 -5.48 21.52
N TYR A 34 -8.14 -5.67 20.20
CA TYR A 34 -8.36 -6.96 19.56
C TYR A 34 -7.04 -7.48 18.99
N LEU A 35 -6.64 -8.70 19.35
CA LEU A 35 -5.45 -9.36 18.81
C LEU A 35 -5.83 -10.27 17.67
N THR A 36 -5.28 -10.03 16.48
CA THR A 36 -5.51 -10.92 15.33
C THR A 36 -4.81 -12.27 15.54
N THR A 37 -5.49 -13.34 15.14
CA THR A 37 -5.02 -14.72 15.31
C THR A 37 -4.57 -15.38 14.01
N ALA A 38 -5.03 -14.86 12.85
CA ALA A 38 -4.74 -15.39 11.54
C ALA A 38 -4.85 -14.29 10.46
N SER A 39 -4.47 -14.60 9.23
CA SER A 39 -4.76 -13.77 8.05
C SER A 39 -6.28 -13.63 7.85
N HIS A 40 -6.73 -12.45 7.43
CA HIS A 40 -8.13 -12.06 7.25
C HIS A 40 -8.99 -11.99 8.54
N ASP A 41 -8.38 -12.18 9.70
CA ASP A 41 -9.09 -12.11 10.97
C ASP A 41 -9.53 -10.66 11.29
N ALA A 42 -8.69 -9.68 10.97
CA ALA A 42 -9.05 -8.27 11.10
C ALA A 42 -10.25 -7.90 10.20
N THR A 43 -10.30 -8.41 8.96
CA THR A 43 -11.44 -8.17 8.05
C THR A 43 -12.75 -8.71 8.63
N ARG A 44 -12.72 -9.94 9.17
CA ARG A 44 -13.88 -10.56 9.81
C ARG A 44 -14.36 -9.76 11.01
N PHE A 45 -13.43 -9.44 11.93
CA PHE A 45 -13.73 -8.70 13.15
C PHE A 45 -14.35 -7.32 12.87
N VAL A 46 -13.79 -6.57 11.91
CA VAL A 46 -14.32 -5.25 11.52
C VAL A 46 -15.74 -5.36 11.01
N LYS A 47 -16.05 -6.33 10.13
CA LYS A 47 -17.41 -6.56 9.62
C LYS A 47 -18.40 -6.86 10.77
N GLU A 48 -18.05 -7.81 11.64
CA GLU A 48 -18.87 -8.20 12.78
C GLU A 48 -19.18 -7.00 13.68
N LYS A 49 -18.16 -6.17 13.97
CA LYS A 49 -18.35 -4.99 14.83
C LYS A 49 -19.13 -3.86 14.16
N CYS A 50 -19.00 -3.67 12.85
CA CYS A 50 -19.84 -2.73 12.10
C CYS A 50 -21.33 -3.14 12.15
N GLU A 51 -21.63 -4.43 12.02
CA GLU A 51 -22.98 -4.98 12.09
C GLU A 51 -23.54 -4.89 13.51
N GLU A 52 -22.73 -5.25 14.53
CA GLU A 52 -23.12 -5.21 15.95
C GLU A 52 -23.49 -3.79 16.41
N HIS A 53 -22.75 -2.79 15.91
CA HIS A 53 -22.94 -1.38 16.25
C HIS A 53 -23.64 -0.58 15.14
N ALA A 54 -24.59 -1.20 14.44
CA ALA A 54 -25.34 -0.49 13.40
C ALA A 54 -26.00 0.78 13.96
N GLY A 55 -25.72 1.92 13.29
CA GLY A 55 -26.24 3.25 13.72
C GLY A 55 -25.35 3.98 14.73
N GLU A 56 -24.25 3.38 15.21
CA GLU A 56 -23.22 4.03 16.03
C GLU A 56 -21.89 4.05 15.27
N THR A 57 -21.18 5.17 15.30
CA THR A 57 -19.84 5.27 14.69
C THR A 57 -18.85 4.35 15.42
N VAL A 58 -18.14 3.54 14.65
CA VAL A 58 -17.09 2.64 15.13
C VAL A 58 -15.77 2.99 14.45
N ARG A 59 -14.74 3.24 15.24
CA ARG A 59 -13.39 3.53 14.73
C ARG A 59 -12.46 2.34 14.95
N PHE A 60 -11.84 1.88 13.87
CA PHE A 60 -10.89 0.78 13.88
C PHE A 60 -9.48 1.29 13.57
N ILE A 61 -8.54 1.04 14.47
CA ILE A 61 -7.16 1.48 14.34
C ILE A 61 -6.28 0.25 14.10
N ALA A 62 -5.76 0.13 12.88
CA ALA A 62 -4.89 -0.97 12.47
C ALA A 62 -3.50 -0.81 13.09
N CYS A 63 -3.16 -1.60 14.10
CA CYS A 63 -1.86 -1.61 14.76
C CYS A 63 -0.99 -2.73 14.17
N GLY A 64 -0.36 -2.44 13.05
CA GLY A 64 0.40 -3.42 12.27
C GLY A 64 1.15 -2.78 11.11
N GLY A 65 1.44 -3.56 10.07
CA GLY A 65 1.95 -3.08 8.79
C GLY A 65 0.84 -2.85 7.77
N ASP A 66 1.23 -2.61 6.51
CA ASP A 66 0.32 -2.34 5.39
C ASP A 66 -0.73 -3.45 5.21
N GLY A 67 -0.37 -4.72 5.42
CA GLY A 67 -1.31 -5.84 5.36
C GLY A 67 -2.42 -5.78 6.42
N THR A 68 -2.10 -5.40 7.66
CA THR A 68 -3.12 -5.23 8.72
C THR A 68 -4.06 -4.08 8.38
N LEU A 69 -3.52 -2.97 7.87
CA LEU A 69 -4.33 -1.84 7.41
C LEU A 69 -5.24 -2.23 6.23
N ASN A 70 -4.73 -2.99 5.27
CA ASN A 70 -5.53 -3.48 4.14
C ASN A 70 -6.68 -4.39 4.61
N GLU A 71 -6.41 -5.30 5.56
CA GLU A 71 -7.47 -6.15 6.13
C GLU A 71 -8.57 -5.33 6.81
N VAL A 72 -8.19 -4.32 7.61
CA VAL A 72 -9.14 -3.41 8.28
C VAL A 72 -9.94 -2.63 7.24
N ALA A 73 -9.30 -2.10 6.19
CA ALA A 73 -9.97 -1.39 5.11
C ALA A 73 -10.97 -2.29 4.39
N ASN A 74 -10.60 -3.54 4.03
CA ASN A 74 -11.50 -4.50 3.38
C ASN A 74 -12.67 -4.93 4.29
N GLY A 75 -12.51 -4.86 5.60
CA GLY A 75 -13.59 -5.08 6.56
C GLY A 75 -14.57 -3.91 6.64
N ALA A 76 -14.08 -2.68 6.48
CA ALA A 76 -14.86 -1.46 6.63
C ALA A 76 -15.66 -1.06 5.38
N VAL A 77 -15.30 -1.58 4.19
CA VAL A 77 -16.00 -1.24 2.95
C VAL A 77 -17.46 -1.61 3.01
N GLY A 78 -18.34 -0.66 2.62
CA GLY A 78 -19.79 -0.82 2.62
C GLY A 78 -20.48 -0.49 3.95
N PHE A 79 -19.73 -0.13 4.99
CA PHE A 79 -20.27 0.30 6.27
C PHE A 79 -20.08 1.80 6.47
N GLU A 80 -21.18 2.56 6.43
CA GLU A 80 -21.15 4.02 6.63
C GLU A 80 -20.74 4.43 8.06
N ASN A 81 -20.98 3.54 9.03
CA ASN A 81 -20.63 3.74 10.43
C ASN A 81 -19.15 3.41 10.73
N ALA A 82 -18.38 2.89 9.76
CA ALA A 82 -16.98 2.55 9.94
C ALA A 82 -16.05 3.74 9.66
N GLU A 83 -15.19 4.04 10.61
CA GLU A 83 -14.01 4.89 10.44
C GLU A 83 -12.76 4.06 10.67
N ILE A 84 -11.73 4.24 9.86
CA ILE A 84 -10.48 3.53 10.04
C ILE A 84 -9.29 4.47 10.20
N SER A 85 -8.23 3.99 10.83
CA SER A 85 -6.92 4.62 10.86
C SER A 85 -5.84 3.57 11.11
N CYS A 86 -4.59 4.00 11.37
CA CYS A 86 -3.53 3.05 11.70
C CYS A 86 -2.53 3.61 12.72
N CYS A 87 -1.89 2.68 13.45
CA CYS A 87 -0.64 2.88 14.18
C CYS A 87 0.41 1.98 13.52
N PRO A 88 1.28 2.52 12.65
CA PRO A 88 2.18 1.73 11.83
C PRO A 88 3.27 1.06 12.69
N CYS A 89 3.27 -0.27 12.66
CA CYS A 89 4.25 -1.12 13.37
C CYS A 89 5.00 -2.06 12.42
N GLY A 90 4.78 -1.95 11.12
CA GLY A 90 5.41 -2.75 10.08
C GLY A 90 6.77 -2.24 9.66
N SER A 91 7.40 -2.93 8.70
CA SER A 91 8.70 -2.53 8.14
C SER A 91 8.57 -1.61 6.91
N GLY A 92 7.47 -1.67 6.18
CA GLY A 92 7.21 -0.87 4.98
C GLY A 92 6.48 0.42 5.33
N ASN A 93 5.28 0.27 5.89
CA ASN A 93 4.36 1.35 6.23
C ASN A 93 4.16 2.33 5.07
N ASP A 94 3.93 1.77 3.88
CA ASP A 94 3.97 2.53 2.62
C ASP A 94 2.80 3.50 2.49
N PHE A 95 1.61 3.10 2.95
CA PHE A 95 0.42 3.93 2.88
C PHE A 95 0.57 5.25 3.63
N VAL A 96 1.11 5.24 4.85
CA VAL A 96 1.23 6.45 5.68
C VAL A 96 2.25 7.46 5.15
N LYS A 97 3.14 7.05 4.25
CA LYS A 97 4.08 7.97 3.59
C LYS A 97 3.37 9.00 2.73
N TYR A 98 2.22 8.65 2.16
CA TYR A 98 1.37 9.61 1.47
C TYR A 98 0.95 10.79 2.37
N TYR A 99 0.83 10.54 3.66
CA TYR A 99 0.46 11.53 4.67
C TYR A 99 1.65 12.14 5.44
N GLY A 100 2.87 11.95 4.99
CA GLY A 100 4.08 12.49 5.62
C GLY A 100 4.83 11.50 6.53
N GLY A 101 4.41 10.22 6.56
CA GLY A 101 5.19 9.17 7.19
C GLY A 101 4.63 8.63 8.51
N ALA A 102 5.33 7.62 9.04
CA ALA A 102 4.89 6.84 10.19
C ALA A 102 4.81 7.64 11.50
N ASP A 103 5.63 8.66 11.66
CA ASP A 103 5.70 9.46 12.89
C ASP A 103 4.39 10.20 13.16
N ARG A 104 3.71 10.64 12.10
CA ARG A 104 2.40 11.29 12.20
C ARG A 104 1.33 10.41 12.84
N PHE A 105 1.45 9.10 12.70
CA PHE A 105 0.50 8.08 13.18
C PHE A 105 1.05 7.28 14.38
N SER A 106 2.14 7.74 14.99
CA SER A 106 2.86 7.00 16.03
C SER A 106 2.19 7.03 17.40
N ASP A 107 1.34 8.02 17.67
CA ASP A 107 0.62 8.15 18.93
C ASP A 107 -0.83 7.66 18.79
N PRO A 108 -1.21 6.54 19.41
CA PRO A 108 -2.55 5.97 19.32
C PRO A 108 -3.65 6.88 19.88
N LYS A 109 -3.35 7.76 20.84
CA LYS A 109 -4.34 8.73 21.38
C LYS A 109 -4.70 9.77 20.34
N THR A 110 -3.70 10.35 19.68
CA THR A 110 -3.90 11.32 18.59
C THR A 110 -4.62 10.69 17.40
N VAL A 111 -4.30 9.44 17.05
CA VAL A 111 -4.97 8.70 15.98
C VAL A 111 -6.43 8.41 16.33
N ALA A 112 -6.72 8.04 17.58
CA ALA A 112 -8.07 7.74 18.06
C ALA A 112 -9.03 8.92 17.97
N THR A 113 -8.53 10.15 18.07
CA THR A 113 -9.33 11.39 18.04
C THR A 113 -9.18 12.20 16.76
N ALA A 114 -8.39 11.71 15.79
CA ALA A 114 -8.11 12.43 14.55
C ALA A 114 -9.38 12.70 13.71
N PRO A 115 -9.42 13.82 12.96
CA PRO A 115 -10.50 14.10 12.02
C PRO A 115 -10.47 13.09 10.86
N VAL A 116 -11.65 12.77 10.32
CA VAL A 116 -11.79 11.85 9.20
C VAL A 116 -11.91 12.59 7.87
N GLN A 117 -11.42 11.92 6.82
CA GLN A 117 -11.68 12.26 5.43
C GLN A 117 -12.13 11.02 4.67
N LYS A 118 -12.90 11.22 3.61
CA LYS A 118 -13.22 10.13 2.67
C LYS A 118 -12.01 9.88 1.77
N ILE A 119 -11.68 8.61 1.58
CA ILE A 119 -10.65 8.18 0.63
C ILE A 119 -11.20 7.13 -0.32
N ASP A 120 -10.59 7.08 -1.47
CA ASP A 120 -10.91 6.13 -2.52
C ASP A 120 -10.23 4.77 -2.25
N LEU A 121 -10.74 3.73 -2.89
CA LEU A 121 -10.12 2.40 -2.93
C LEU A 121 -10.10 1.87 -4.37
N ILE A 122 -9.12 1.05 -4.69
CA ILE A 122 -9.09 0.31 -5.95
C ILE A 122 -9.72 -1.06 -5.72
N LYS A 123 -10.84 -1.34 -6.42
CA LYS A 123 -11.51 -2.64 -6.39
C LYS A 123 -10.93 -3.59 -7.43
N ILE A 124 -10.63 -4.83 -7.02
CA ILE A 124 -10.15 -5.91 -7.89
C ILE A 124 -10.94 -7.19 -7.54
N GLY A 125 -11.96 -7.52 -8.33
CA GLY A 125 -12.89 -8.59 -8.00
C GLY A 125 -13.65 -8.30 -6.71
N ASP A 126 -13.44 -9.12 -5.69
CA ASP A 126 -14.02 -9.00 -4.34
C ASP A 126 -13.07 -8.33 -3.32
N LYS A 127 -11.84 -7.99 -3.73
CA LYS A 127 -10.81 -7.36 -2.89
C LYS A 127 -10.69 -5.88 -3.19
N TYR A 128 -10.15 -5.14 -2.20
CA TYR A 128 -9.83 -3.72 -2.32
C TYR A 128 -8.38 -3.46 -1.95
N SER A 129 -7.72 -2.62 -2.74
CA SER A 129 -6.41 -2.05 -2.42
C SER A 129 -6.59 -0.62 -1.91
N ILE A 130 -5.99 -0.31 -0.78
CA ILE A 130 -5.96 1.04 -0.21
C ILE A 130 -4.78 1.84 -0.78
N ASN A 131 -3.72 1.15 -1.19
CA ASN A 131 -2.46 1.75 -1.59
C ASN A 131 -2.16 1.53 -3.07
N VAL A 132 -1.58 0.40 -3.46
CA VAL A 132 -1.10 0.16 -4.83
C VAL A 132 -1.27 -1.30 -5.25
N VAL A 133 -1.81 -1.49 -6.45
CA VAL A 133 -1.73 -2.75 -7.19
C VAL A 133 -0.54 -2.70 -8.13
N HIS A 134 0.40 -3.63 -8.03
CA HIS A 134 1.58 -3.63 -8.88
C HIS A 134 1.95 -5.03 -9.39
N PHE A 135 2.64 -5.08 -10.52
CA PHE A 135 3.01 -6.35 -11.13
C PHE A 135 4.19 -6.20 -12.10
N GLY A 136 4.80 -7.35 -12.43
CA GLY A 136 5.96 -7.42 -13.30
C GLY A 136 7.26 -7.61 -12.52
N PHE A 137 8.26 -6.75 -12.76
CA PHE A 137 9.57 -6.83 -12.08
C PHE A 137 9.43 -6.81 -10.56
N ASP A 138 8.59 -5.96 -10.02
CA ASP A 138 8.37 -5.76 -8.58
C ASP A 138 7.81 -7.02 -7.92
N THR A 139 6.82 -7.67 -8.55
CA THR A 139 6.26 -8.92 -8.02
C THR A 139 7.25 -10.06 -8.07
N GLN A 140 8.19 -10.07 -9.02
CA GLN A 140 9.28 -11.04 -9.04
C GLN A 140 10.24 -10.83 -7.87
N VAL A 141 10.56 -9.57 -7.54
CA VAL A 141 11.35 -9.22 -6.33
C VAL A 141 10.63 -9.74 -5.09
N LEU A 142 9.36 -9.37 -4.91
CA LEU A 142 8.55 -9.75 -3.75
C LEU A 142 8.41 -11.28 -3.64
N ARG A 143 8.08 -11.96 -4.75
CA ARG A 143 7.95 -13.43 -4.79
C ARG A 143 9.22 -14.15 -4.38
N THR A 144 10.37 -13.67 -4.86
CA THR A 144 11.67 -14.25 -4.49
C THR A 144 12.00 -13.96 -3.04
N MET A 145 11.80 -12.71 -2.61
CA MET A 145 12.01 -12.29 -1.22
C MET A 145 11.22 -13.19 -0.24
N LEU A 146 9.93 -13.41 -0.50
CA LEU A 146 9.09 -14.26 0.35
C LEU A 146 9.57 -15.72 0.37
N LYS A 147 10.03 -16.27 -0.75
CA LYS A 147 10.57 -17.64 -0.84
C LYS A 147 11.85 -17.83 -0.02
N VAL A 148 12.73 -16.83 -0.04
CA VAL A 148 14.05 -16.95 0.60
C VAL A 148 14.11 -16.38 2.02
N LYS A 149 13.05 -15.70 2.48
CA LYS A 149 12.99 -14.97 3.76
C LYS A 149 13.53 -15.77 4.96
N HIS A 150 13.29 -17.07 5.00
CA HIS A 150 13.69 -17.96 6.10
C HIS A 150 15.02 -18.69 5.86
N MET A 151 15.68 -18.46 4.72
CA MET A 151 16.95 -19.15 4.38
C MET A 151 18.13 -18.44 5.05
N LYS A 152 19.02 -19.22 5.69
CA LYS A 152 20.14 -18.67 6.50
C LYS A 152 21.12 -17.78 5.72
N LEU A 153 21.45 -18.12 4.47
CA LEU A 153 22.49 -17.43 3.69
C LEU A 153 21.96 -16.29 2.83
N ILE A 154 20.77 -16.47 2.23
CA ILE A 154 20.18 -15.53 1.24
C ILE A 154 18.88 -14.91 1.70
N GLY A 155 18.41 -15.25 2.90
CA GLY A 155 17.19 -14.73 3.52
C GLY A 155 17.46 -13.63 4.54
N GLY A 156 16.51 -13.39 5.44
CA GLY A 156 16.61 -12.36 6.48
C GLY A 156 16.83 -10.98 5.88
N LYS A 157 17.86 -10.27 6.36
CA LYS A 157 18.22 -8.93 5.86
C LYS A 157 18.65 -8.92 4.38
N ASN A 158 19.10 -10.04 3.83
CA ASN A 158 19.54 -10.18 2.44
C ASN A 158 18.41 -10.58 1.49
N ALA A 159 17.23 -10.94 1.99
CA ALA A 159 16.12 -11.43 1.17
C ALA A 159 15.70 -10.45 0.07
N TYR A 160 15.68 -9.15 0.38
CA TYR A 160 15.37 -8.11 -0.59
C TYR A 160 16.41 -8.05 -1.73
N ASN A 161 17.69 -7.98 -1.40
CA ASN A 161 18.77 -7.96 -2.40
C ASN A 161 18.76 -9.22 -3.27
N THR A 162 18.50 -10.39 -2.68
CA THR A 162 18.34 -11.65 -3.41
C THR A 162 17.16 -11.58 -4.37
N GLY A 163 16.03 -10.98 -3.93
CA GLY A 163 14.87 -10.72 -4.77
C GLY A 163 15.20 -9.85 -5.98
N VAL A 164 15.88 -8.72 -5.75
CA VAL A 164 16.31 -7.79 -6.81
C VAL A 164 17.22 -8.48 -7.81
N VAL A 165 18.27 -9.20 -7.37
CA VAL A 165 19.17 -9.95 -8.25
C VAL A 165 18.40 -10.98 -9.09
N SER A 166 17.51 -11.75 -8.47
CA SER A 166 16.66 -12.71 -9.18
C SER A 166 15.78 -12.03 -10.24
N ALA A 167 15.13 -10.93 -9.89
CA ALA A 167 14.27 -10.19 -10.81
C ALA A 167 15.06 -9.57 -11.98
N VAL A 168 16.26 -9.06 -11.74
CA VAL A 168 17.18 -8.58 -12.80
C VAL A 168 17.56 -9.71 -13.76
N LEU A 169 17.68 -10.94 -13.28
CA LEU A 169 17.99 -12.09 -14.12
C LEU A 169 16.77 -12.60 -14.91
N THR A 170 15.58 -12.62 -14.32
CA THR A 170 14.41 -13.34 -14.86
C THR A 170 13.18 -12.46 -15.15
N GLY A 171 13.05 -11.31 -14.50
CA GLY A 171 11.83 -10.47 -14.50
C GLY A 171 11.82 -9.29 -15.46
N MET A 172 12.82 -9.16 -16.35
CA MET A 172 13.00 -7.97 -17.21
C MET A 172 11.99 -7.83 -18.36
N LYS A 173 11.22 -8.87 -18.65
CA LYS A 173 10.24 -8.86 -19.75
C LYS A 173 8.98 -9.58 -19.30
N ASN A 174 7.91 -8.83 -19.15
CA ASN A 174 6.59 -9.34 -18.84
C ASN A 174 5.69 -9.16 -20.07
N LYS A 175 4.70 -10.04 -20.22
CA LYS A 175 3.73 -10.00 -21.33
C LYS A 175 2.33 -9.75 -20.77
N GLY A 176 1.56 -8.96 -21.49
CA GLY A 176 0.17 -8.66 -21.20
C GLY A 176 -0.24 -7.36 -21.86
N LYS A 177 -1.54 -7.22 -22.12
CA LYS A 177 -2.14 -6.00 -22.63
C LYS A 177 -2.68 -5.17 -21.46
N LEU A 178 -2.42 -3.88 -21.50
CA LEU A 178 -2.78 -2.90 -20.46
C LEU A 178 -3.75 -1.89 -21.04
N TYR A 179 -4.94 -1.75 -20.46
CA TYR A 179 -5.96 -0.83 -20.95
C TYR A 179 -6.38 0.14 -19.84
N ALA A 180 -6.33 1.44 -20.11
CA ALA A 180 -6.87 2.49 -19.27
C ALA A 180 -8.14 3.06 -19.91
N ASP A 181 -9.28 2.96 -19.23
CA ASP A 181 -10.62 3.32 -19.73
C ASP A 181 -10.91 2.80 -21.15
N GLY A 182 -10.42 1.57 -21.43
CA GLY A 182 -10.56 0.90 -22.73
C GLY A 182 -9.48 1.25 -23.76
N GLU A 183 -8.64 2.24 -23.53
CA GLU A 183 -7.51 2.60 -24.40
C GLU A 183 -6.30 1.71 -24.12
N LEU A 184 -5.71 1.10 -25.16
CA LEU A 184 -4.52 0.26 -25.06
C LEU A 184 -3.27 1.11 -24.82
N LEU A 185 -2.56 0.85 -23.70
CA LEU A 185 -1.37 1.59 -23.31
C LEU A 185 -0.07 1.04 -23.92
N ASN A 186 0.00 -0.27 -24.19
CA ASN A 186 1.21 -0.95 -24.64
C ASN A 186 0.95 -1.81 -25.89
N GLU A 187 1.11 -1.23 -27.09
CA GLU A 187 0.83 -1.86 -28.37
C GLU A 187 1.61 -3.17 -28.60
N ASP A 188 2.85 -3.25 -28.10
CA ASP A 188 3.70 -4.45 -28.23
C ASP A 188 3.36 -5.56 -27.20
N GLY A 189 2.38 -5.33 -26.32
CA GLY A 189 1.98 -6.29 -25.28
C GLY A 189 3.08 -6.65 -24.30
N LYS A 190 4.05 -5.75 -24.07
CA LYS A 190 5.20 -5.97 -23.18
C LYS A 190 5.35 -4.83 -22.19
N PHE A 191 5.86 -5.15 -21.01
CA PHE A 191 6.22 -4.17 -19.97
C PHE A 191 7.32 -4.73 -19.06
N LEU A 192 8.03 -3.87 -18.37
CA LEU A 192 8.95 -4.22 -17.29
C LEU A 192 8.17 -4.37 -15.99
N LEU A 193 7.50 -3.33 -15.59
CA LEU A 193 6.62 -3.25 -14.42
C LEU A 193 5.43 -2.34 -14.71
N CYS A 194 4.38 -2.48 -13.93
CA CYS A 194 3.24 -1.59 -13.96
C CYS A 194 2.66 -1.44 -12.55
N THR A 195 2.31 -0.21 -12.20
CA THR A 195 1.57 0.13 -10.98
C THR A 195 0.23 0.74 -11.34
N ALA A 196 -0.80 0.39 -10.60
CA ALA A 196 -2.10 1.06 -10.56
C ALA A 196 -2.26 1.56 -9.11
N ALA A 197 -2.12 2.85 -8.92
CA ALA A 197 -1.90 3.45 -7.62
C ALA A 197 -3.09 4.32 -7.18
N ASN A 198 -3.44 4.21 -5.90
CA ASN A 198 -4.30 5.11 -5.16
C ASN A 198 -3.45 6.03 -4.26
N CYS A 199 -2.31 5.54 -3.80
CA CYS A 199 -1.29 6.29 -3.06
C CYS A 199 0.07 6.15 -3.73
N SER A 200 1.11 6.69 -3.09
CA SER A 200 2.34 7.07 -3.77
C SER A 200 3.52 6.11 -3.63
N HIS A 201 3.57 5.26 -2.57
CA HIS A 201 4.77 4.51 -2.22
C HIS A 201 4.57 2.99 -2.20
N ILE A 202 5.62 2.25 -2.58
CA ILE A 202 5.70 0.78 -2.47
C ILE A 202 7.09 0.32 -2.01
N GLY A 203 7.14 -0.87 -1.38
CA GLY A 203 8.39 -1.58 -1.06
C GLY A 203 9.29 -0.84 -0.08
N GLY A 204 8.73 0.00 0.76
CA GLY A 204 9.42 0.74 1.82
C GLY A 204 10.11 2.02 1.36
N LYS A 205 10.41 2.20 0.08
CA LYS A 205 11.21 3.33 -0.38
C LYS A 205 10.87 3.89 -1.77
N PHE A 206 10.19 3.14 -2.62
CA PHE A 206 9.91 3.59 -3.99
C PHE A 206 8.71 4.52 -4.04
N TYR A 207 8.93 5.74 -4.50
CA TYR A 207 7.89 6.72 -4.78
C TYR A 207 7.32 6.48 -6.18
N CYS A 208 6.54 5.40 -6.33
CA CYS A 208 6.13 4.84 -7.63
C CYS A 208 5.03 5.63 -8.34
N ALA A 209 4.26 6.43 -7.62
CA ALA A 209 3.17 7.24 -8.17
C ALA A 209 3.15 8.65 -7.54
N PRO A 210 4.08 9.54 -7.94
CA PRO A 210 4.27 10.84 -7.30
C PRO A 210 3.11 11.83 -7.49
N LYS A 211 2.21 11.56 -8.43
CA LYS A 211 1.04 12.40 -8.72
C LYS A 211 -0.30 11.78 -8.24
N ALA A 212 -0.23 10.64 -7.55
CA ALA A 212 -1.44 9.98 -7.05
C ALA A 212 -2.08 10.77 -5.90
N GLU A 213 -3.41 10.88 -5.97
CA GLU A 213 -4.25 11.48 -4.94
C GLU A 213 -5.37 10.49 -4.58
N ASN A 214 -5.49 10.13 -3.31
CA ASN A 214 -6.37 9.05 -2.88
C ASN A 214 -7.82 9.48 -2.59
N ASN A 215 -8.25 10.61 -3.12
CA ASN A 215 -9.61 11.15 -2.95
C ASN A 215 -10.12 11.93 -4.18
N ASP A 216 -9.55 11.67 -5.36
CA ASP A 216 -9.89 12.38 -6.59
C ASP A 216 -10.68 11.54 -7.61
N GLY A 217 -11.02 10.29 -7.23
CA GLY A 217 -11.80 9.36 -8.06
C GLY A 217 -11.02 8.80 -9.25
N MET A 218 -9.69 8.75 -9.19
CA MET A 218 -8.83 8.27 -10.28
C MET A 218 -7.81 7.23 -9.80
N ILE A 219 -7.38 6.38 -10.72
CA ILE A 219 -6.25 5.47 -10.56
C ILE A 219 -5.08 6.04 -11.34
N ASP A 220 -3.93 6.15 -10.71
CA ASP A 220 -2.68 6.56 -11.36
C ASP A 220 -1.93 5.33 -11.89
N VAL A 221 -1.96 5.14 -13.20
CA VAL A 221 -1.30 4.01 -13.86
C VAL A 221 0.06 4.45 -14.38
N CYS A 222 1.12 3.78 -13.92
CA CYS A 222 2.47 3.95 -14.42
C CYS A 222 2.99 2.62 -14.99
N ALA A 223 3.07 2.54 -16.32
CA ALA A 223 3.58 1.38 -17.03
C ALA A 223 4.98 1.66 -17.61
N VAL A 224 5.95 0.86 -17.23
CA VAL A 224 7.35 0.98 -17.68
C VAL A 224 7.62 -0.06 -18.76
N LYS A 225 8.07 0.39 -19.94
CA LYS A 225 8.46 -0.48 -21.07
C LYS A 225 9.68 -1.34 -20.71
N PRO A 226 9.87 -2.50 -21.37
CA PRO A 226 11.09 -3.27 -21.22
C PRO A 226 12.34 -2.45 -21.55
N ILE A 227 13.33 -2.46 -20.67
CA ILE A 227 14.62 -1.80 -20.83
C ILE A 227 15.76 -2.78 -20.58
N SER A 228 16.98 -2.43 -20.96
CA SER A 228 18.16 -3.24 -20.62
C SER A 228 18.49 -3.16 -19.13
N ARG A 229 19.16 -4.20 -18.61
CA ARG A 229 19.62 -4.24 -17.22
C ARG A 229 20.51 -3.04 -16.86
N PHE A 230 21.40 -2.66 -17.77
CA PHE A 230 22.26 -1.49 -17.59
C PHE A 230 21.44 -0.20 -17.47
N ARG A 231 20.43 -0.03 -18.31
CA ARG A 231 19.53 1.15 -18.24
C ARG A 231 18.71 1.15 -16.94
N LEU A 232 18.24 0.00 -16.49
CA LEU A 232 17.55 -0.12 -15.20
C LEU A 232 18.44 0.35 -14.06
N MET A 233 19.68 -0.10 -13.98
CA MET A 233 20.62 0.29 -12.93
C MET A 233 20.88 1.80 -12.91
N ASN A 234 20.93 2.45 -14.07
CA ASN A 234 21.14 3.89 -14.17
C ASN A 234 19.90 4.72 -13.82
N LEU A 235 18.71 4.14 -13.88
CA LEU A 235 17.45 4.85 -13.68
C LEU A 235 16.77 4.52 -12.33
N ILE A 236 17.17 3.44 -11.66
CA ILE A 236 16.48 2.94 -10.47
C ILE A 236 16.44 3.98 -9.34
N ASN A 237 17.50 4.75 -9.14
CA ASN A 237 17.55 5.77 -8.09
C ASN A 237 16.59 6.94 -8.39
N ALA A 238 16.48 7.36 -9.65
CA ALA A 238 15.53 8.40 -10.06
C ALA A 238 14.08 7.88 -9.92
N TYR A 239 13.83 6.60 -10.26
CA TYR A 239 12.54 5.97 -10.03
C TYR A 239 12.20 5.86 -8.54
N GLU A 240 13.17 5.53 -7.69
CA GLU A 240 13.01 5.46 -6.25
C GLU A 240 12.58 6.81 -5.66
N LYS A 241 13.13 7.92 -6.17
CA LYS A 241 12.80 9.28 -5.76
C LYS A 241 11.52 9.85 -6.38
N GLY A 242 10.85 9.13 -7.26
CA GLY A 242 9.64 9.60 -7.96
C GLY A 242 9.89 10.56 -9.13
N GLU A 243 11.15 10.73 -9.56
CA GLU A 243 11.54 11.66 -10.62
C GLU A 243 11.10 11.18 -12.02
N HIS A 244 10.64 9.95 -12.17
CA HIS A 244 10.37 9.29 -13.45
C HIS A 244 9.22 9.89 -14.27
N LEU A 245 8.38 10.75 -13.72
CA LEU A 245 7.35 11.45 -14.47
C LEU A 245 7.84 12.80 -15.03
N ASP A 246 8.92 13.34 -14.51
CA ASP A 246 9.42 14.67 -14.87
C ASP A 246 10.84 14.62 -15.48
N ASP A 247 11.59 13.52 -15.32
CA ASP A 247 12.93 13.31 -15.88
C ASP A 247 12.85 12.88 -17.37
N PRO A 248 13.44 13.63 -18.31
CA PRO A 248 13.41 13.33 -19.76
C PRO A 248 13.94 11.93 -20.12
N ARG A 249 14.79 11.32 -19.29
CA ARG A 249 15.31 9.97 -19.52
C ARG A 249 14.21 8.90 -19.53
N PHE A 250 13.06 9.18 -18.89
CA PHE A 250 11.92 8.28 -18.80
C PHE A 250 10.85 8.50 -19.87
N GLU A 251 10.82 9.63 -20.58
CA GLU A 251 9.78 10.04 -21.53
C GLU A 251 9.37 8.94 -22.53
N LYS A 252 10.36 8.22 -23.07
CA LYS A 252 10.11 7.15 -24.06
C LYS A 252 9.84 5.78 -23.47
N ILE A 253 10.02 5.61 -22.16
CA ILE A 253 9.93 4.31 -21.50
C ILE A 253 8.80 4.22 -20.47
N VAL A 254 8.31 5.35 -19.95
CA VAL A 254 7.18 5.41 -19.03
C VAL A 254 5.94 5.86 -19.80
N LYS A 255 4.84 5.12 -19.60
CA LYS A 255 3.49 5.51 -19.96
C LYS A 255 2.72 5.77 -18.69
N TYR A 256 2.36 7.03 -18.47
CA TYR A 256 1.52 7.45 -17.35
C TYR A 256 0.11 7.78 -17.84
N ARG A 257 -0.91 7.32 -17.11
CA ARG A 257 -2.32 7.62 -17.35
C ARG A 257 -3.09 7.67 -16.05
N ARG A 258 -4.01 8.58 -15.96
CA ARG A 258 -5.05 8.59 -14.93
C ARG A 258 -6.34 8.04 -15.54
N CYS A 259 -6.99 7.11 -14.85
CA CYS A 259 -8.20 6.45 -15.35
C CYS A 259 -9.12 6.03 -14.20
N LYS A 260 -10.36 5.74 -14.53
CA LYS A 260 -11.32 5.16 -13.57
C LYS A 260 -11.30 3.64 -13.60
N LYS A 261 -10.88 3.07 -14.71
CA LYS A 261 -10.85 1.64 -14.93
C LYS A 261 -9.57 1.22 -15.63
N PHE A 262 -8.84 0.31 -15.00
CA PHE A 262 -7.61 -0.24 -15.56
C PHE A 262 -7.73 -1.75 -15.71
N THR A 263 -7.67 -2.27 -16.95
CA THR A 263 -7.82 -3.68 -17.26
C THR A 263 -6.50 -4.28 -17.75
N VAL A 264 -6.19 -5.48 -17.28
CA VAL A 264 -5.00 -6.24 -17.65
C VAL A 264 -5.40 -7.61 -18.19
N GLU A 265 -4.81 -7.98 -19.33
CA GLU A 265 -4.89 -9.31 -19.92
C GLU A 265 -3.48 -9.88 -20.04
N ALA A 266 -3.15 -10.87 -19.21
CA ALA A 266 -1.83 -11.48 -19.11
C ALA A 266 -1.92 -13.00 -19.31
N PRO A 267 -0.80 -13.70 -19.55
CA PRO A 267 -0.78 -15.16 -19.64
C PRO A 267 -1.18 -15.84 -18.33
N ASP A 268 -1.58 -17.11 -18.43
CA ASP A 268 -1.87 -17.95 -17.27
C ASP A 268 -0.69 -18.02 -16.30
N GLY A 269 -1.01 -18.04 -15.00
CA GLY A 269 -0.01 -18.03 -13.94
C GLY A 269 0.63 -16.66 -13.68
N PHE A 270 0.08 -15.58 -14.29
CA PHE A 270 0.51 -14.23 -14.00
C PHE A 270 0.22 -13.87 -12.53
N CYS A 271 1.14 -13.16 -11.90
CA CYS A 271 1.07 -12.82 -10.49
C CYS A 271 1.09 -11.29 -10.31
N ILE A 272 0.16 -10.81 -9.52
CA ILE A 272 0.08 -9.40 -9.11
C ILE A 272 0.27 -9.28 -7.60
N SER A 273 0.56 -8.10 -7.14
CA SER A 273 0.55 -7.75 -5.73
C SER A 273 -0.55 -6.72 -5.48
N ILE A 274 -1.40 -6.98 -4.49
CA ILE A 274 -2.40 -6.06 -3.97
C ILE A 274 -1.93 -5.66 -2.57
N ASP A 275 -1.47 -4.44 -2.38
CA ASP A 275 -0.90 -3.93 -1.12
C ASP A 275 0.14 -4.87 -0.47
N GLY A 276 0.99 -5.52 -1.29
CA GLY A 276 2.02 -6.46 -0.84
C GLY A 276 1.57 -7.92 -0.77
N GLU A 277 0.29 -8.24 -0.96
CA GLU A 277 -0.23 -9.61 -1.00
C GLU A 277 -0.21 -10.15 -2.44
N LEU A 278 0.48 -11.30 -2.66
CA LEU A 278 0.59 -11.92 -3.97
C LEU A 278 -0.68 -12.70 -4.33
N THR A 279 -1.22 -12.43 -5.50
CA THR A 279 -2.41 -13.11 -6.05
C THR A 279 -2.15 -13.50 -7.51
N ALA A 280 -2.54 -14.72 -7.92
CA ALA A 280 -2.47 -15.17 -9.30
C ALA A 280 -3.73 -14.76 -10.05
N LEU A 281 -3.59 -13.85 -11.03
CA LEU A 281 -4.69 -13.36 -11.87
C LEU A 281 -4.16 -13.07 -13.26
N ASN A 282 -4.71 -13.71 -14.29
CA ASN A 282 -4.32 -13.51 -15.69
C ASN A 282 -5.18 -12.48 -16.42
N LYS A 283 -6.41 -12.30 -15.98
CA LYS A 283 -7.32 -11.26 -16.45
C LYS A 283 -8.00 -10.61 -15.26
N PHE A 284 -7.82 -9.31 -15.11
CA PHE A 284 -8.42 -8.56 -14.00
C PHE A 284 -8.66 -7.10 -14.39
N THR A 285 -9.53 -6.49 -13.63
CA THR A 285 -9.83 -5.07 -13.74
C THR A 285 -9.70 -4.42 -12.37
N CYS A 286 -8.97 -3.32 -12.32
CA CYS A 286 -8.93 -2.38 -11.22
C CYS A 286 -9.95 -1.27 -11.52
N GLU A 287 -10.89 -1.04 -10.61
CA GLU A 287 -11.88 0.03 -10.70
C GLU A 287 -11.78 0.93 -9.48
N ILE A 288 -11.73 2.24 -9.68
CA ILE A 288 -11.75 3.16 -8.56
C ILE A 288 -13.15 3.19 -7.93
N VAL A 289 -13.20 3.12 -6.62
CA VAL A 289 -14.41 3.31 -5.82
C VAL A 289 -14.24 4.60 -5.02
N PRO A 290 -14.81 5.72 -5.49
CA PRO A 290 -14.64 7.02 -4.85
C PRO A 290 -15.25 7.05 -3.46
N ALA A 291 -14.60 7.76 -2.53
CA ALA A 291 -15.07 7.97 -1.17
C ALA A 291 -15.47 6.68 -0.43
N ALA A 292 -14.76 5.58 -0.72
CA ALA A 292 -15.12 4.22 -0.31
C ALA A 292 -15.11 3.99 1.20
N ILE A 293 -14.22 4.68 1.93
CA ILE A 293 -14.09 4.57 3.38
C ILE A 293 -13.78 5.93 4.03
N SER A 294 -14.06 6.02 5.33
CA SER A 294 -13.65 7.16 6.17
C SER A 294 -12.31 6.85 6.83
N PHE A 295 -11.28 7.63 6.54
CA PHE A 295 -9.94 7.46 7.09
C PHE A 295 -9.58 8.62 8.01
N ALA A 296 -9.21 8.32 9.27
CA ALA A 296 -8.83 9.32 10.26
C ALA A 296 -7.33 9.67 10.11
N VAL A 297 -7.03 10.95 9.90
CA VAL A 297 -5.69 11.46 9.67
C VAL A 297 -5.32 12.46 10.77
N PRO A 298 -4.33 12.16 11.62
CA PRO A 298 -3.87 13.11 12.63
C PRO A 298 -3.41 14.44 12.02
N ALA A 299 -3.60 15.53 12.73
CA ALA A 299 -3.03 16.82 12.32
C ALA A 299 -1.50 16.75 12.21
N VAL A 300 -0.91 17.58 11.36
CA VAL A 300 0.54 17.71 11.29
C VAL A 300 1.01 18.45 12.53
N ASN A 301 1.81 17.82 13.39
CA ASN A 301 2.40 18.47 14.54
C ASN A 301 3.33 19.60 14.08
N ALA A 302 3.25 20.76 14.73
CA ALA A 302 4.06 21.93 14.36
C ALA A 302 5.58 21.66 14.44
N GLU A 303 6.01 20.76 15.33
CA GLU A 303 7.42 20.37 15.50
C GLU A 303 7.97 19.54 14.32
N SER A 304 7.12 18.82 13.56
CA SER A 304 7.58 18.06 12.40
C SER A 304 7.80 18.93 11.14
N LYS A 305 7.29 20.17 11.11
CA LYS A 305 7.52 21.10 9.99
C LYS A 305 8.95 21.67 9.97
N ASP A 306 9.58 21.78 11.10
CA ASP A 306 10.94 22.34 11.18
C ASP A 306 11.99 21.28 10.78
N ALA A 307 11.79 20.01 11.13
CA ALA A 307 12.66 18.91 10.71
C ALA A 307 12.63 18.66 9.19
N GLN A 308 11.46 18.77 8.55
CA GLN A 308 11.35 18.62 7.08
C GLN A 308 11.98 19.77 6.29
N LYS A 309 12.08 20.98 6.87
CA LYS A 309 12.78 22.11 6.24
C LYS A 309 14.29 21.99 6.30
N GLU A 310 14.83 21.33 7.31
CA GLU A 310 16.28 21.09 7.43
C GLU A 310 16.78 19.99 6.49
N GLU A 311 15.97 18.93 6.22
CA GLU A 311 16.33 17.88 5.25
C GLU A 311 16.27 18.33 3.78
N LEU A 312 15.52 19.40 3.45
CA LEU A 312 15.45 19.95 2.09
C LEU A 312 16.59 20.94 1.78
N HIS A 313 17.44 21.28 2.76
CA HIS A 313 18.55 22.23 2.61
C HIS A 313 19.93 21.60 2.87
N THR A 314 20.02 20.28 3.05
CA THR A 314 21.25 19.49 3.10
C THR A 314 21.29 18.50 1.94
#